data_feee4eb88fe447a0b1f33657a2ecb068
#
_entry.id   feee4eb88fe447a0b1f33657a2ecb068
#
_cell.length_a   1.000
_cell.length_b   1.000
_cell.length_c   1.000
_cell.angle_alpha   90.00
_cell.angle_beta   90.00
_cell.angle_gamma   90.00
#
_symmetry.space_group_name_H-M   'P 1'
#
loop_
_entity.id
_entity.type
_entity.pdbx_description
1 polymer ?
#
loop_
_entity_poly.entity_id
_entity_poly.type
_entity_poly.pdbx_seq_one_letter_code
_entity_poly.pdbx_strand_id
1 'polypeptide(L)'
;MRVNDLERTVKFYQDVLGLKVVRRHTSPRGAQLVFVATPNSDEEIELTYLPNSPSVQVQPDLMHLAFEVDDLEKFAAELKQQGYPLSDGPTRTDSGAVIAFIDAPEGYEIELIQKAP
;
A
#
# COMPACT_ATOMS: atom_id res chain seq x y z
N MET A 1 7.12 -4.50 6.43
CA MET A 1 7.06 -5.14 5.09
C MET A 1 8.44 -5.12 4.46
N ARG A 2 8.86 -6.26 3.93
CA ARG A 2 10.13 -6.37 3.22
C ARG A 2 9.97 -5.88 1.79
N VAL A 3 10.91 -5.06 1.32
CA VAL A 3 10.88 -4.45 -0.01
C VAL A 3 12.18 -4.68 -0.75
N ASN A 4 12.16 -4.61 -2.08
CA ASN A 4 13.34 -4.80 -2.93
C ASN A 4 14.02 -3.48 -3.28
N ASP A 5 13.23 -2.43 -3.44
CA ASP A 5 13.68 -1.08 -3.76
C ASP A 5 12.93 -0.11 -2.86
N LEU A 6 13.63 0.33 -1.81
CA LEU A 6 12.98 1.12 -0.75
C LEU A 6 12.41 2.45 -1.27
N GLU A 7 13.19 3.20 -2.05
CA GLU A 7 12.73 4.51 -2.52
C GLU A 7 11.58 4.40 -3.52
N ARG A 8 11.57 3.38 -4.36
CA ARG A 8 10.45 3.10 -5.27
C ARG A 8 9.17 2.79 -4.49
N THR A 9 9.28 1.96 -3.47
CA THR A 9 8.12 1.56 -2.65
C THR A 9 7.63 2.73 -1.81
N VAL A 10 8.54 3.52 -1.22
CA VAL A 10 8.17 4.75 -0.50
C VAL A 10 7.38 5.69 -1.43
N LYS A 11 7.89 5.89 -2.63
CA LYS A 11 7.23 6.76 -3.61
C LYS A 11 5.83 6.27 -3.96
N PHE A 12 5.64 4.96 -4.11
CA PHE A 12 4.31 4.38 -4.34
C PHE A 12 3.35 4.74 -3.20
N TYR A 13 3.74 4.49 -1.94
CA TYR A 13 2.86 4.76 -0.81
C TYR A 13 2.58 6.26 -0.62
N GLN A 14 3.55 7.12 -0.91
CA GLN A 14 3.35 8.57 -0.85
C GLN A 14 2.47 9.11 -1.99
N ASP A 15 2.86 8.82 -3.23
CA ASP A 15 2.28 9.46 -4.40
C ASP A 15 0.96 8.84 -4.83
N VAL A 16 0.83 7.51 -4.68
CA VAL A 16 -0.35 6.77 -5.12
C VAL A 16 -1.39 6.68 -4.01
N LEU A 17 -0.97 6.34 -2.78
CA LEU A 17 -1.88 6.14 -1.65
C LEU A 17 -1.95 7.33 -0.70
N GLY A 18 -1.10 8.34 -0.86
CA GLY A 18 -1.16 9.55 -0.05
C GLY A 18 -0.65 9.40 1.38
N LEU A 19 0.16 8.37 1.65
CA LEU A 19 0.76 8.20 2.97
C LEU A 19 1.89 9.20 3.17
N LYS A 20 2.25 9.45 4.43
CA LYS A 20 3.35 10.33 4.80
C LYS A 20 4.50 9.54 5.39
N VAL A 21 5.73 9.92 5.02
CA VAL A 21 6.92 9.41 5.71
C VAL A 21 6.98 10.05 7.09
N VAL A 22 6.96 9.22 8.13
CA VAL A 22 7.02 9.66 9.53
C VAL A 22 8.46 9.78 10.00
N ARG A 23 9.28 8.77 9.66
CA ARG A 23 10.70 8.74 10.03
C ARG A 23 11.46 7.72 9.20
N ARG A 24 12.77 7.85 9.23
CA ARG A 24 13.71 6.92 8.58
C ARG A 24 14.74 6.45 9.61
N HIS A 25 15.21 5.22 9.44
CA HIS A 25 16.22 4.66 10.34
C HIS A 25 17.10 3.66 9.58
N THR A 26 18.39 3.66 9.90
CA THR A 26 19.32 2.63 9.42
C THR A 26 19.82 1.86 10.63
N SER A 27 19.61 0.54 10.63
CA SER A 27 20.05 -0.31 11.73
C SER A 27 21.55 -0.51 11.71
N PRO A 28 22.17 -0.94 12.84
CA PRO A 28 23.60 -1.23 12.87
C PRO A 28 24.05 -2.31 11.87
N ARG A 29 23.13 -3.18 11.45
CA ARG A 29 23.41 -4.23 10.46
C ARG A 29 23.14 -3.81 9.01
N GLY A 30 22.82 -2.54 8.79
CA GLY A 30 22.60 -1.97 7.46
C GLY A 30 21.18 -2.11 6.93
N ALA A 31 20.22 -2.58 7.74
CA ALA A 31 18.81 -2.54 7.34
C ALA A 31 18.35 -1.09 7.23
N GLN A 32 17.70 -0.76 6.11
CA GLN A 32 17.15 0.57 5.89
C GLN A 32 15.64 0.51 6.09
N LEU A 33 15.13 1.35 6.98
CA LEU A 33 13.74 1.37 7.37
C LEU A 33 13.12 2.74 7.09
N VAL A 34 11.92 2.71 6.52
CA VAL A 34 11.09 3.91 6.36
C VAL A 34 9.72 3.60 6.94
N PHE A 35 9.22 4.49 7.79
CA PHE A 35 7.91 4.34 8.41
C PHE A 35 6.95 5.31 7.75
N VAL A 36 5.84 4.78 7.24
CA VAL A 36 4.79 5.58 6.58
C VAL A 36 3.47 5.41 7.32
N ALA A 37 2.64 6.43 7.29
CA ALA A 37 1.35 6.44 7.94
C ALA A 37 0.32 7.22 7.13
N THR A 38 -0.95 6.88 7.31
CA THR A 38 -2.04 7.70 6.79
C THR A 38 -2.16 8.98 7.62
N PRO A 39 -2.66 10.09 7.04
CA PRO A 39 -2.78 11.36 7.78
C PRO A 39 -3.67 11.29 9.03
N ASN A 40 -4.61 10.34 9.07
CA ASN A 40 -5.62 10.23 10.11
C ASN A 40 -5.42 9.04 11.05
N SER A 41 -4.24 8.43 11.04
CA SER A 41 -3.96 7.23 11.84
C SER A 41 -2.65 7.39 12.59
N ASP A 42 -2.59 6.84 13.80
CA ASP A 42 -1.36 6.75 14.59
C ASP A 42 -0.55 5.48 14.25
N GLU A 43 -1.15 4.54 13.51
CA GLU A 43 -0.44 3.33 13.09
C GLU A 43 0.57 3.66 11.99
N GLU A 44 1.72 3.02 12.07
CA GLU A 44 2.79 3.13 11.11
C GLU A 44 3.00 1.81 10.37
N ILE A 45 3.32 1.90 9.09
CA ILE A 45 3.75 0.75 8.30
C ILE A 45 5.26 0.86 8.11
N GLU A 46 5.99 -0.16 8.55
CA GLU A 46 7.43 -0.23 8.37
C GLU A 46 7.77 -0.85 7.02
N LEU A 47 8.50 -0.11 6.20
CA LEU A 47 9.08 -0.61 4.95
C LEU A 47 10.55 -0.89 5.21
N THR A 48 10.99 -2.14 5.00
CA THR A 48 12.33 -2.60 5.37
C THR A 48 13.07 -3.14 4.16
N TYR A 49 14.21 -2.53 3.86
CA TYR A 49 15.16 -3.03 2.89
C TYR A 49 16.36 -3.67 3.60
N LEU A 50 16.65 -4.94 3.26
CA LEU A 50 17.82 -5.67 3.78
C LEU A 50 18.78 -5.93 2.63
N PRO A 51 19.98 -5.29 2.61
CA PRO A 51 20.90 -5.38 1.46
C PRO A 51 21.32 -6.80 1.08
N ASN A 52 21.42 -7.70 2.07
CA ASN A 52 21.90 -9.06 1.87
C ASN A 52 20.80 -10.11 1.81
N SER A 53 19.55 -9.67 1.70
CA SER A 53 18.40 -10.58 1.64
C SER A 53 18.09 -10.96 0.19
N PRO A 54 17.57 -12.17 -0.06
CA PRO A 54 16.98 -12.49 -1.35
C PRO A 54 15.83 -11.53 -1.69
N SER A 55 15.55 -11.40 -3.00
CA SER A 55 14.43 -10.61 -3.46
C SER A 55 13.11 -11.12 -2.88
N VAL A 56 12.25 -10.16 -2.51
CA VAL A 56 10.91 -10.45 -2.00
C VAL A 56 9.94 -10.48 -3.16
N GLN A 57 9.12 -11.52 -3.20
CA GLN A 57 7.98 -11.60 -4.09
C GLN A 57 6.83 -12.24 -3.32
N VAL A 58 5.79 -11.47 -3.09
CA VAL A 58 4.60 -11.93 -2.39
C VAL A 58 3.70 -12.64 -3.39
N GLN A 59 3.28 -13.85 -3.03
CA GLN A 59 2.38 -14.62 -3.88
C GLN A 59 0.98 -14.02 -3.90
N PRO A 60 0.26 -14.09 -5.04
CA PRO A 60 -1.12 -13.58 -5.11
C PRO A 60 -2.02 -14.20 -4.05
N ASP A 61 -2.95 -13.42 -3.55
CA ASP A 61 -3.98 -13.81 -2.59
C ASP A 61 -3.44 -14.27 -1.22
N LEU A 62 -2.14 -14.05 -0.96
CA LEU A 62 -1.54 -14.47 0.30
C LEU A 62 -1.77 -13.46 1.43
N MET A 63 -1.63 -12.20 1.14
CA MET A 63 -1.84 -11.12 2.09
C MET A 63 -2.15 -9.80 1.38
N HIS A 64 -2.79 -8.89 2.07
CA HIS A 64 -3.00 -7.54 1.59
C HIS A 64 -3.02 -6.54 2.74
N LEU A 65 -2.80 -5.27 2.41
CA LEU A 65 -3.08 -4.15 3.28
C LEU A 65 -4.42 -3.55 2.87
N ALA A 66 -5.19 -3.06 3.82
CA ALA A 66 -6.48 -2.43 3.54
C ALA A 66 -6.47 -0.98 3.97
N PHE A 67 -6.99 -0.11 3.12
CA PHE A 67 -7.13 1.32 3.40
C PHE A 67 -8.57 1.76 3.15
N GLU A 68 -9.08 2.57 4.07
CA GLU A 68 -10.39 3.19 3.90
C GLU A 68 -10.28 4.40 2.99
N VAL A 69 -11.23 4.52 2.05
CA VAL A 69 -11.34 5.68 1.15
C VAL A 69 -12.75 6.25 1.22
N ASP A 70 -12.88 7.55 1.02
CA ASP A 70 -14.17 8.23 1.10
C ASP A 70 -15.03 7.99 -0.14
N ASP A 71 -14.42 8.01 -1.32
CA ASP A 71 -15.09 7.86 -2.62
C ASP A 71 -14.24 6.95 -3.50
N LEU A 72 -14.60 5.68 -3.55
CA LEU A 72 -13.83 4.65 -4.27
C LEU A 72 -13.82 4.90 -5.78
N GLU A 73 -14.93 5.32 -6.36
CA GLU A 73 -15.01 5.57 -7.81
C GLU A 73 -14.05 6.69 -8.22
N LYS A 74 -14.05 7.79 -7.49
CA LYS A 74 -13.15 8.92 -7.73
C LYS A 74 -11.69 8.50 -7.54
N PHE A 75 -11.41 7.80 -6.45
CA PHE A 75 -10.06 7.34 -6.13
C PHE A 75 -9.53 6.36 -7.21
N ALA A 76 -10.37 5.43 -7.66
CA ALA A 76 -10.01 4.49 -8.72
C ALA A 76 -9.69 5.21 -10.04
N ALA A 77 -10.42 6.27 -10.39
CA ALA A 77 -10.14 7.06 -11.56
C ALA A 77 -8.76 7.76 -11.47
N GLU A 78 -8.44 8.32 -10.31
CA GLU A 78 -7.12 8.92 -10.05
C GLU A 78 -6.00 7.91 -10.13
N LEU A 79 -6.19 6.72 -9.55
CA LEU A 79 -5.21 5.62 -9.61
C LEU A 79 -4.97 5.18 -11.05
N LYS A 80 -6.01 5.05 -11.85
CA LYS A 80 -5.89 4.65 -13.25
C LYS A 80 -5.05 5.66 -14.04
N GLN A 81 -5.23 6.96 -13.80
CA GLN A 81 -4.43 8.01 -14.43
C GLN A 81 -2.96 7.91 -14.07
N GLN A 82 -2.65 7.42 -12.88
CA GLN A 82 -1.28 7.23 -12.41
C GLN A 82 -0.66 5.90 -12.84
N GLY A 83 -1.39 5.08 -13.59
CA GLY A 83 -0.90 3.79 -14.05
C GLY A 83 -1.18 2.62 -13.12
N TYR A 84 -2.08 2.79 -12.14
CA TYR A 84 -2.47 1.75 -11.20
C TYR A 84 -3.98 1.46 -11.30
N PRO A 85 -4.43 0.81 -12.39
CA PRO A 85 -5.83 0.45 -12.52
C PRO A 85 -6.21 -0.60 -11.46
N LEU A 86 -7.50 -0.72 -11.17
CA LEU A 86 -7.99 -1.77 -10.27
C LEU A 86 -7.63 -3.14 -10.84
N SER A 87 -7.10 -4.01 -10.00
CA SER A 87 -6.83 -5.41 -10.33
C SER A 87 -8.05 -6.29 -10.09
N ASP A 88 -8.96 -5.85 -9.21
CA ASP A 88 -10.20 -6.55 -8.90
C ASP A 88 -11.23 -5.55 -8.36
N GLY A 89 -12.50 -5.78 -8.67
CA GLY A 89 -13.61 -4.95 -8.23
C GLY A 89 -13.88 -3.76 -9.17
N PRO A 90 -14.72 -2.80 -8.75
CA PRO A 90 -15.34 -2.69 -7.41
C PRO A 90 -16.43 -3.73 -7.17
N THR A 91 -16.54 -4.19 -5.94
CA THR A 91 -17.53 -5.18 -5.52
C THR A 91 -18.27 -4.68 -4.28
N ARG A 92 -19.60 -4.74 -4.29
CA ARG A 92 -20.41 -4.42 -3.12
C ARG A 92 -20.49 -5.65 -2.22
N THR A 93 -20.20 -5.45 -0.94
CA THR A 93 -20.30 -6.51 0.06
C THR A 93 -21.71 -6.56 0.66
N ASP A 94 -22.02 -7.62 1.40
CA ASP A 94 -23.30 -7.78 2.07
C ASP A 94 -23.57 -6.67 3.11
N SER A 95 -22.52 -6.11 3.69
CA SER A 95 -22.64 -4.98 4.64
C SER A 95 -22.93 -3.64 3.96
N GLY A 96 -22.92 -3.60 2.62
CA GLY A 96 -23.09 -2.37 1.86
C GLY A 96 -21.80 -1.59 1.59
N ALA A 97 -20.67 -2.07 2.08
CA ALA A 97 -19.38 -1.50 1.72
C ALA A 97 -19.04 -1.83 0.26
N VAL A 98 -18.19 -1.01 -0.34
CA VAL A 98 -17.65 -1.28 -1.67
C VAL A 98 -16.15 -1.49 -1.54
N ILE A 99 -15.63 -2.57 -2.11
CA ILE A 99 -14.22 -2.91 -2.06
C ILE A 99 -13.62 -3.04 -3.45
N ALA A 100 -12.33 -2.78 -3.56
CA ALA A 100 -11.56 -2.99 -4.77
C ALA A 100 -10.10 -3.25 -4.40
N PHE A 101 -9.32 -3.74 -5.35
CA PHE A 101 -7.91 -4.05 -5.14
C PHE A 101 -7.05 -3.41 -6.21
N ILE A 102 -5.82 -3.07 -5.85
CA ILE A 102 -4.75 -2.69 -6.77
C ILE A 102 -3.49 -3.47 -6.42
N ASP A 103 -2.60 -3.63 -7.40
CA ASP A 103 -1.29 -4.25 -7.19
C ASP A 103 -0.28 -3.18 -6.77
N ALA A 104 0.49 -3.50 -5.74
CA ALA A 104 1.58 -2.67 -5.23
C ALA A 104 2.94 -3.30 -5.57
N PRO A 105 4.07 -2.60 -5.34
CA PRO A 105 5.39 -3.19 -5.53
C PRO A 105 5.58 -4.49 -4.73
N GLU A 106 6.47 -5.36 -5.20
CA GLU A 106 6.83 -6.66 -4.62
C GLU A 106 5.71 -7.71 -4.65
N GLY A 107 4.59 -7.43 -5.29
CA GLY A 107 3.46 -8.35 -5.30
C GLY A 107 2.49 -8.17 -4.13
N TYR A 108 2.68 -7.16 -3.29
CA TYR A 108 1.69 -6.83 -2.26
C TYR A 108 0.40 -6.33 -2.91
N GLU A 109 -0.72 -6.75 -2.36
CA GLU A 109 -2.04 -6.30 -2.81
C GLU A 109 -2.58 -5.25 -1.84
N ILE A 110 -3.26 -4.25 -2.38
CA ILE A 110 -3.88 -3.19 -1.60
C ILE A 110 -5.39 -3.29 -1.78
N GLU A 111 -6.11 -3.49 -0.68
CA GLU A 111 -7.57 -3.41 -0.66
C GLU A 111 -7.99 -1.98 -0.34
N LEU A 112 -8.92 -1.46 -1.13
CA LEU A 112 -9.53 -0.15 -0.92
C LEU A 112 -10.97 -0.38 -0.47
N ILE A 113 -11.35 0.24 0.64
CA ILE A 113 -12.65 0.02 1.27
C ILE A 113 -13.39 1.33 1.40
N GLN A 114 -14.54 1.44 0.75
CA GLN A 114 -15.50 2.51 1.00
C GLN A 114 -16.61 1.95 1.88
N LYS A 115 -16.72 2.48 3.09
CA LYS A 115 -17.75 2.03 4.01
C LYS A 115 -19.15 2.33 3.50
N ALA A 116 -20.12 1.58 3.97
CA ALA A 116 -21.53 1.85 3.72
C ALA A 116 -21.90 3.25 4.25
N PRO A 117 -22.81 3.95 3.56
CA PRO A 117 -23.29 5.27 4.01
C PRO A 117 -23.96 5.21 5.38
#